data_29d89f5a24b427bacaf4324f7652e315
#
_entry.id   29d89f5a24b427bacaf4324f7652e315
#
_cell.length_a   1.000
_cell.length_b   1.000
_cell.length_c   1.000
_cell.angle_alpha   90.00
_cell.angle_beta   90.00
_cell.angle_gamma   90.00
#
_symmetry.space_group_name_H-M   'P 1'
#
loop_
_entity.id
_entity.type
_entity.pdbx_description
1 polymer ?
#
loop_
_entity_poly.entity_id
_entity_poly.type
_entity_poly.pdbx_seq_one_letter_code
_entity_poly.pdbx_strand_id
1 'polypeptide(L)'
;MWMKNPPHPGRIVRQECIEPLGLTITEAAERLGVTRQALNNLVNGKAGISPEMSIRLSKAFGSSPEVWLGMQMEYAIAQAEKSTNKIKVKKIATVHAVVR
;
A
#
# COMPACT_ATOMS: atom_id res chain seq x y z
N MET A 1 -9.52 -12.32 3.30
CA MET A 1 -10.49 -11.74 4.19
C MET A 1 -10.30 -10.27 4.35
N TRP A 2 -11.37 -9.51 4.28
CA TRP A 2 -11.27 -8.07 4.37
C TRP A 2 -11.17 -7.63 5.80
N MET A 3 -10.25 -6.74 6.08
CA MET A 3 -10.15 -6.10 7.38
C MET A 3 -10.95 -4.80 7.32
N LYS A 4 -11.71 -4.55 8.36
CA LYS A 4 -12.50 -3.33 8.39
C LYS A 4 -11.63 -2.09 8.47
N ASN A 5 -10.55 -2.16 9.22
CA ASN A 5 -9.61 -1.05 9.35
C ASN A 5 -8.20 -1.57 9.13
N PRO A 6 -7.83 -1.83 7.88
CA PRO A 6 -6.50 -2.35 7.62
C PRO A 6 -5.45 -1.29 7.96
N PRO A 7 -4.27 -1.72 8.41
CA PRO A 7 -3.20 -0.77 8.69
C PRO A 7 -2.67 -0.18 7.39
N HIS A 8 -2.04 0.98 7.49
CA HIS A 8 -1.35 1.54 6.35
C HIS A 8 -0.24 0.57 5.95
N PRO A 9 -0.08 0.26 4.66
CA PRO A 9 0.92 -0.74 4.25
C PRO A 9 2.35 -0.37 4.61
N GLY A 10 2.66 0.91 4.77
CA GLY A 10 3.97 1.34 5.25
C GLY A 10 4.30 0.79 6.63
N ARG A 11 3.28 0.58 7.45
CA ARG A 11 3.47 -0.02 8.76
C ARG A 11 3.92 -1.47 8.64
N ILE A 12 3.37 -2.19 7.66
CA ILE A 12 3.78 -3.56 7.40
C ILE A 12 5.23 -3.58 6.92
N VAL A 13 5.60 -2.66 6.02
CA VAL A 13 6.98 -2.56 5.56
C VAL A 13 7.92 -2.33 6.75
N ARG A 14 7.57 -1.42 7.64
CA ARG A 14 8.41 -1.14 8.80
C ARG A 14 8.50 -2.33 9.74
N GLN A 15 7.36 -2.87 10.15
CA GLN A 15 7.34 -3.87 11.22
C GLN A 15 7.71 -5.27 10.76
N GLU A 16 7.38 -5.61 9.52
CA GLU A 16 7.60 -6.97 9.05
C GLU A 16 8.83 -7.12 8.17
N CYS A 17 9.36 -6.04 7.63
CA CYS A 17 10.47 -6.12 6.71
C CYS A 17 11.72 -5.42 7.21
N ILE A 18 11.60 -4.22 7.73
CA ILE A 18 12.78 -3.43 8.09
C ILE A 18 13.27 -3.75 9.50
N GLU A 19 12.38 -3.67 10.46
CA GLU A 19 12.74 -3.89 11.86
C GLU A 19 13.29 -5.29 12.14
N PRO A 20 12.66 -6.36 11.63
CA PRO A 20 13.19 -7.69 11.92
C PRO A 20 14.61 -7.93 11.41
N LEU A 21 15.01 -7.20 10.35
CA LEU A 21 16.35 -7.33 9.80
C LEU A 21 17.34 -6.38 10.43
N GLY A 22 16.90 -5.56 11.38
CA GLY A 22 17.78 -4.59 12.04
C GLY A 22 18.27 -3.48 11.13
N LEU A 23 17.56 -3.21 10.04
CA LEU A 23 17.98 -2.19 9.09
C LEU A 23 17.55 -0.81 9.56
N THR A 24 18.37 0.20 9.26
CA THR A 24 17.92 1.58 9.39
C THR A 24 17.12 1.94 8.13
N ILE A 25 16.40 3.05 8.20
CA ILE A 25 15.65 3.53 7.02
C ILE A 25 16.62 3.83 5.87
N THR A 26 17.78 4.39 6.18
CA THR A 26 18.79 4.69 5.16
C THR A 26 19.27 3.41 4.46
N GLU A 27 19.57 2.37 5.25
CA GLU A 27 20.01 1.10 4.69
C GLU A 27 18.92 0.44 3.86
N ALA A 28 17.70 0.46 4.35
CA ALA A 28 16.58 -0.13 3.62
C ALA A 28 16.33 0.62 2.31
N ALA A 29 16.41 1.94 2.34
CA ALA A 29 16.21 2.74 1.13
C ALA A 29 17.26 2.41 0.08
N GLU A 30 18.51 2.25 0.51
CA GLU A 30 19.58 1.86 -0.42
C GLU A 30 19.27 0.51 -1.06
N ARG A 31 18.85 -0.46 -0.27
CA ARG A 31 18.53 -1.78 -0.78
C ARG A 31 17.36 -1.76 -1.74
N LEU A 32 16.39 -0.89 -1.50
CA LEU A 32 15.23 -0.74 -2.38
C LEU A 32 15.52 0.13 -3.60
N GLY A 33 16.64 0.85 -3.60
CA GLY A 33 16.96 1.73 -4.69
C GLY A 33 16.12 3.00 -4.73
N VAL A 34 15.66 3.46 -3.56
CA VAL A 34 14.86 4.68 -3.47
C VAL A 34 15.55 5.65 -2.51
N THR A 35 15.08 6.89 -2.48
CA THR A 35 15.64 7.86 -1.56
C THR A 35 15.17 7.56 -0.14
N ARG A 36 15.98 8.01 0.83
CA ARG A 36 15.59 7.87 2.23
C ARG A 36 14.26 8.58 2.49
N GLN A 37 14.07 9.75 1.87
CA GLN A 37 12.85 10.52 2.06
C GLN A 37 11.63 9.75 1.54
N ALA A 38 11.76 9.12 0.38
CA ALA A 38 10.65 8.36 -0.19
C ALA A 38 10.24 7.20 0.73
N LEU A 39 11.22 6.46 1.24
CA LEU A 39 10.92 5.36 2.13
C LEU A 39 10.37 5.87 3.47
N ASN A 40 10.94 6.96 3.98
CA ASN A 40 10.47 7.54 5.22
C ASN A 40 8.99 7.95 5.12
N ASN A 41 8.62 8.55 3.99
CA ASN A 41 7.23 8.92 3.77
C ASN A 41 6.32 7.70 3.75
N LEU A 42 6.76 6.61 3.12
CA LEU A 42 5.96 5.40 3.09
C LEU A 42 5.76 4.81 4.48
N VAL A 43 6.84 4.62 5.24
CA VAL A 43 6.73 3.97 6.56
C VAL A 43 6.02 4.84 7.59
N ASN A 44 5.95 6.14 7.36
CA ASN A 44 5.22 7.06 8.24
C ASN A 44 3.79 7.35 7.76
N GLY A 45 3.33 6.64 6.74
CA GLY A 45 1.96 6.77 6.28
C GLY A 45 1.67 8.00 5.47
N LYS A 46 2.72 8.73 5.04
CA LYS A 46 2.52 9.94 4.24
C LYS A 46 2.45 9.66 2.75
N ALA A 47 2.83 8.50 2.33
CA ALA A 47 2.75 8.07 0.94
C ALA A 47 2.32 6.62 0.90
N GLY A 48 1.68 6.20 -0.19
CA GLY A 48 1.27 4.83 -0.37
C GLY A 48 2.25 4.05 -1.22
N ILE A 49 1.92 2.78 -1.46
CA ILE A 49 2.71 1.92 -2.32
C ILE A 49 2.26 2.10 -3.75
N SER A 50 3.16 2.56 -4.61
CA SER A 50 2.92 2.66 -6.04
C SER A 50 3.20 1.31 -6.71
N PRO A 51 2.76 1.12 -7.95
CA PRO A 51 3.13 -0.10 -8.68
C PRO A 51 4.63 -0.33 -8.72
N GLU A 52 5.41 0.70 -8.96
CA GLU A 52 6.86 0.55 -8.98
C GLU A 52 7.40 0.14 -7.60
N MET A 53 6.90 0.77 -6.54
CA MET A 53 7.35 0.42 -5.20
C MET A 53 6.97 -1.03 -4.86
N SER A 54 5.81 -1.50 -5.34
CA SER A 54 5.41 -2.88 -5.09
C SER A 54 6.39 -3.86 -5.72
N ILE A 55 6.92 -3.53 -6.89
CA ILE A 55 7.93 -4.36 -7.55
C ILE A 55 9.23 -4.35 -6.74
N ARG A 56 9.64 -3.17 -6.28
CA ARG A 56 10.88 -3.06 -5.49
C ARG A 56 10.76 -3.83 -4.19
N LEU A 57 9.63 -3.73 -3.51
CA LEU A 57 9.41 -4.45 -2.25
C LEU A 57 9.42 -5.96 -2.47
N SER A 58 8.78 -6.43 -3.55
CA SER A 58 8.75 -7.86 -3.81
C SER A 58 10.14 -8.39 -4.15
N LYS A 59 10.94 -7.62 -4.86
CA LYS A 59 12.31 -8.03 -5.18
C LYS A 59 13.20 -8.05 -3.95
N ALA A 60 13.02 -7.10 -3.05
CA ALA A 60 13.89 -6.99 -1.88
C ALA A 60 13.46 -7.90 -0.74
N PHE A 61 12.18 -8.01 -0.48
CA PHE A 61 11.69 -8.70 0.70
C PHE A 61 10.82 -9.92 0.40
N GLY A 62 10.48 -10.13 -0.84
CA GLY A 62 9.66 -11.28 -1.22
C GLY A 62 8.19 -10.93 -1.38
N SER A 63 7.38 -11.98 -1.51
CA SER A 63 5.99 -11.84 -1.87
C SER A 63 5.88 -11.37 -3.32
N SER A 64 4.76 -10.86 -3.74
CA SER A 64 4.57 -10.45 -5.13
C SER A 64 4.12 -8.99 -5.19
N PRO A 65 4.32 -8.32 -6.33
CA PRO A 65 3.81 -6.97 -6.45
C PRO A 65 2.31 -6.88 -6.22
N GLU A 66 1.58 -7.93 -6.64
CA GLU A 66 0.13 -7.95 -6.45
C GLU A 66 -0.26 -7.95 -4.98
N VAL A 67 0.49 -8.68 -4.16
CA VAL A 67 0.21 -8.70 -2.72
C VAL A 67 0.48 -7.34 -2.10
N TRP A 68 1.62 -6.73 -2.42
CA TRP A 68 1.95 -5.42 -1.88
C TRP A 68 0.97 -4.34 -2.31
N LEU A 69 0.64 -4.33 -3.62
CA LEU A 69 -0.29 -3.32 -4.14
C LEU A 69 -1.71 -3.60 -3.66
N GLY A 70 -2.05 -4.88 -3.46
CA GLY A 70 -3.35 -5.26 -2.90
C GLY A 70 -3.56 -4.71 -1.51
N MET A 71 -2.52 -4.72 -0.66
CA MET A 71 -2.62 -4.13 0.67
C MET A 71 -2.87 -2.62 0.59
N GLN A 72 -2.23 -1.95 -0.38
CA GLN A 72 -2.45 -0.53 -0.58
C GLN A 72 -3.89 -0.25 -1.01
N MET A 73 -4.41 -1.06 -1.92
CA MET A 73 -5.77 -0.90 -2.41
C MET A 73 -6.77 -1.08 -1.28
N GLU A 74 -6.59 -2.13 -0.48
CA GLU A 74 -7.46 -2.40 0.66
C GLU A 74 -7.50 -1.22 1.63
N TYR A 75 -6.33 -0.70 1.95
CA TYR A 75 -6.23 0.45 2.84
C TYR A 75 -6.91 1.69 2.24
N ALA A 76 -6.63 1.96 0.96
CA ALA A 76 -7.16 3.15 0.30
C ALA A 76 -8.68 3.09 0.20
N ILE A 77 -9.23 1.92 -0.12
CA ILE A 77 -10.68 1.77 -0.19
C ILE A 77 -11.30 1.97 1.18
N ALA A 78 -10.70 1.38 2.23
CA ALA A 78 -11.23 1.53 3.58
C ALA A 78 -11.23 2.99 4.02
N GLN A 79 -10.20 3.75 3.66
CA GLN A 79 -10.17 5.17 3.99
C GLN A 79 -11.25 5.94 3.23
N ALA A 80 -11.43 5.63 1.94
CA ALA A 80 -12.44 6.28 1.13
C ALA A 80 -13.85 5.98 1.64
N GLU A 81 -14.08 4.76 2.11
CA GLU A 81 -15.39 4.37 2.61
C GLU A 81 -15.81 5.13 3.85
N LYS A 82 -14.86 5.68 4.59
CA LYS A 82 -15.21 6.51 5.74
C LYS A 82 -15.93 7.79 5.32
N SER A 83 -15.82 8.18 4.06
CA SER A 83 -16.49 9.36 3.53
C SER A 83 -17.51 8.99 2.45
N THR A 84 -18.01 7.76 2.48
CA THR A 84 -18.95 7.29 1.45
C THR A 84 -20.15 8.22 1.31
N ASN A 85 -20.65 8.74 2.42
CA ASN A 85 -21.81 9.62 2.36
C ASN A 85 -21.57 10.90 1.60
N LYS A 86 -20.31 11.30 1.43
CA LYS A 86 -19.99 12.52 0.70
C LYS A 86 -19.83 12.28 -0.79
N ILE A 87 -19.80 11.02 -1.21
CA ILE A 87 -19.67 10.70 -2.61
C ILE A 87 -21.07 10.61 -3.21
N LYS A 88 -21.42 11.62 -4.00
CA LYS A 88 -22.79 11.74 -4.53
C LYS A 88 -22.80 11.27 -5.97
N VAL A 89 -23.36 10.08 -6.18
CA VAL A 89 -23.47 9.51 -7.51
C VAL A 89 -24.88 8.98 -7.68
N LYS A 90 -25.49 9.29 -8.78
CA LYS A 90 -26.80 8.71 -9.11
C LYS A 90 -26.55 7.51 -10.01
N LYS A 91 -27.21 6.42 -9.68
CA LYS A 91 -27.09 5.22 -10.50
C LYS A 91 -27.64 5.49 -11.88
N ILE A 92 -26.86 5.16 -12.90
CA ILE A 92 -27.30 5.35 -14.26
C ILE A 92 -28.04 4.12 -14.74
N ALA A 93 -27.43 2.98 -14.61
CA ALA A 93 -28.03 1.72 -15.07
C ALA A 93 -27.21 0.56 -14.53
N THR A 94 -27.78 -0.63 -14.54
CA THR A 94 -27.06 -1.83 -14.18
C THR A 94 -26.55 -2.45 -15.49
N VAL A 95 -25.23 -2.67 -15.58
CA VAL A 95 -24.64 -3.24 -16.76
C VAL A 95 -24.02 -4.57 -16.41
N HIS A 96 -24.48 -5.61 -17.07
CA HIS A 96 -24.02 -6.93 -16.74
C HIS A 96 -22.64 -7.23 -17.22
N ALA A 97 -22.25 -6.67 -18.31
CA ALA A 97 -21.06 -7.07 -18.95
C ALA A 97 -19.82 -6.40 -18.56
N VAL A 98 -19.80 -5.67 -17.60
CA VAL A 98 -18.74 -4.98 -17.31
C VAL A 98 -17.71 -5.69 -16.78
N VAL A 99 -17.35 -6.32 -16.65
CA VAL A 99 -16.47 -6.86 -16.06
C VAL A 99 -15.31 -7.04 -16.41
N ARG A 100 -14.64 -6.89 -16.09
CA ARG A 100 -13.54 -7.15 -16.30
C ARG A 100 -12.77 -6.81 -15.41
#